data_17400f3e171464eb6d10f96ab5932bff
#
_entry.id   17400f3e171464eb6d10f96ab5932bff
#
_cell.length_a   1.000
_cell.length_b   1.000
_cell.length_c   1.000
_cell.angle_alpha   90.00
_cell.angle_beta   90.00
_cell.angle_gamma   90.00
#
_symmetry.space_group_name_H-M   'P 1'
#
loop_
_entity.id
_entity.type
_entity.pdbx_description
1 polymer ?
#
loop_
_entity_poly.entity_id
_entity_poly.type
_entity_poly.pdbx_seq_one_letter_code
_entity_poly.pdbx_strand_id
1 'polypeptide(L)'
;SKSARERLSKEFVIGIDQTLQVVTSQDGTRKYLFKPQSAAEQQSTAGQQSTAKQQSTAERQSAAEQQSTAEQPGCASGSIESVIIPDNERKTICVSSQVGCKMACTFCMTGRQGFHGNLSVASILSQFIAVEESQELTNAVFMGMGEPLDNLENVMRAIAVLTADWGFAWSPKRITLSTIG
;
A
#
# COMPACT_ATOMS: atom_id res chain seq x y z
N SER A 1 24.58 17.13 3.19
CA SER A 1 24.47 18.53 3.64
C SER A 1 23.02 19.02 3.53
N LYS A 2 22.67 20.09 4.24
CA LYS A 2 21.32 20.70 4.18
C LYS A 2 20.98 21.13 2.75
N SER A 3 21.94 21.71 2.05
CA SER A 3 21.82 22.12 0.62
C SER A 3 21.52 20.93 -0.32
N ALA A 4 22.12 19.76 -0.09
CA ALA A 4 21.82 18.58 -0.89
C ALA A 4 20.39 18.08 -0.68
N ARG A 5 19.88 18.13 0.56
CA ARG A 5 18.47 17.76 0.86
C ARG A 5 17.49 18.72 0.19
N GLU A 6 17.76 20.03 0.23
CA GLU A 6 16.93 21.06 -0.42
C GLU A 6 16.90 20.91 -1.95
N ARG A 7 18.02 20.50 -2.58
CA ARG A 7 18.06 20.19 -4.01
C ARG A 7 17.25 18.93 -4.31
N LEU A 8 17.49 17.85 -3.56
CA LEU A 8 16.79 16.57 -3.77
C LEU A 8 15.28 16.74 -3.57
N SER A 9 14.83 17.51 -2.58
CA SER A 9 13.40 17.73 -2.36
C SER A 9 12.71 18.55 -3.45
N LYS A 10 13.46 19.30 -4.27
CA LYS A 10 12.92 20.01 -5.43
C LYS A 10 12.84 19.16 -6.69
N GLU A 11 13.74 18.20 -6.83
CA GLU A 11 13.90 17.37 -8.03
C GLU A 11 13.24 16.00 -7.88
N PHE A 12 13.07 15.52 -6.65
CA PHE A 12 12.53 14.19 -6.36
C PHE A 12 11.39 14.28 -5.35
N VAL A 13 10.29 13.62 -5.67
CA VAL A 13 9.19 13.37 -4.73
C VAL A 13 9.34 11.94 -4.24
N ILE A 14 9.42 11.76 -2.92
CA ILE A 14 9.32 10.42 -2.34
C ILE A 14 7.85 10.00 -2.53
N GLY A 15 7.63 8.99 -3.36
CA GLY A 15 6.32 8.46 -3.66
C GLY A 15 5.75 7.70 -2.47
N ILE A 16 5.35 8.42 -1.40
CA ILE A 16 4.63 7.88 -0.26
C ILE A 16 3.13 7.98 -0.54
N ASP A 17 2.39 6.92 -0.30
CA ASP A 17 0.95 6.90 -0.45
C ASP A 17 0.30 7.95 0.48
N GLN A 18 -0.73 8.61 -0.03
CA GLN A 18 -1.40 9.66 0.72
C GLN A 18 -2.25 9.06 1.86
N THR A 19 -2.01 9.51 3.09
CA THR A 19 -2.92 9.22 4.21
C THR A 19 -4.21 10.01 4.05
N LEU A 20 -5.32 9.31 3.91
CA LEU A 20 -6.66 9.90 3.77
C LEU A 20 -7.33 10.12 5.12
N GLN A 21 -7.20 9.15 6.02
CA GLN A 21 -7.86 9.17 7.31
C GLN A 21 -7.07 8.37 8.35
N VAL A 22 -7.16 8.79 9.60
CA VAL A 22 -6.66 8.06 10.77
C VAL A 22 -7.80 7.97 11.78
N VAL A 23 -8.07 6.77 12.28
CA VAL A 23 -9.06 6.53 13.33
C VAL A 23 -8.36 5.86 14.50
N THR A 24 -8.56 6.37 15.70
CA THR A 24 -7.98 5.82 16.93
C THR A 24 -9.09 5.24 17.80
N SER A 25 -8.92 4.00 18.24
CA SER A 25 -9.81 3.31 19.18
C SER A 25 -9.41 3.59 20.63
N GLN A 26 -10.29 3.25 21.58
CA GLN A 26 -10.06 3.48 23.02
C GLN A 26 -8.88 2.66 23.58
N ASP A 27 -8.57 1.52 22.98
CA ASP A 27 -7.43 0.64 23.31
C ASP A 27 -6.10 1.11 22.72
N GLY A 28 -6.09 2.26 22.04
CA GLY A 28 -4.90 2.80 21.39
C GLY A 28 -4.64 2.22 19.98
N THR A 29 -5.46 1.29 19.49
CA THR A 29 -5.37 0.80 18.10
C THR A 29 -5.62 1.94 17.13
N ARG A 30 -4.77 2.11 16.13
CA ARG A 30 -4.90 3.14 15.09
C ARG A 30 -5.04 2.51 13.73
N LYS A 31 -6.09 2.91 13.03
CA LYS A 31 -6.37 2.50 11.67
C LYS A 31 -6.09 3.65 10.72
N TYR A 32 -5.25 3.39 9.75
CA TYR A 32 -4.86 4.30 8.69
C TYR A 32 -5.52 3.88 7.39
N LEU A 33 -6.08 4.85 6.67
CA LEU A 33 -6.59 4.69 5.32
C LEU A 33 -5.64 5.41 4.36
N PHE A 34 -5.12 4.70 3.36
CA PHE A 34 -4.21 5.25 2.36
C PHE A 34 -4.82 5.19 0.96
N LYS A 35 -4.44 6.17 0.14
CA LYS A 35 -4.65 6.14 -1.31
C LYS A 35 -3.33 5.70 -1.96
N PRO A 36 -3.24 4.47 -2.50
CA PRO A 36 -2.06 4.03 -3.24
C PRO A 36 -1.84 4.91 -4.47
N GLN A 37 -0.59 5.23 -4.76
CA GLN A 37 -0.25 5.90 -6.02
C GLN A 37 -0.46 4.93 -7.18
N SER A 38 -1.12 5.40 -8.24
CA SER A 38 -1.28 4.60 -9.45
C SER A 38 0.08 4.37 -10.13
N ALA A 39 0.24 3.23 -10.82
CA ALA A 39 1.46 2.93 -11.57
C ALA A 39 1.79 4.03 -12.62
N ALA A 40 0.80 4.74 -13.12
CA ALA A 40 0.97 5.86 -14.03
C ALA A 40 1.57 7.10 -13.34
N GLU A 41 1.22 7.36 -12.08
CA GLU A 41 1.79 8.45 -11.28
C GLU A 41 3.24 8.18 -10.88
N GLN A 42 3.61 6.90 -10.69
CA GLN A 42 4.98 6.51 -10.37
C GLN A 42 5.94 6.65 -11.57
N GLN A 43 5.44 6.55 -12.81
CA GLN A 43 6.26 6.71 -14.02
C GLN A 43 6.51 8.16 -14.40
N SER A 44 5.65 9.11 -14.02
CA SER A 44 5.81 10.52 -14.35
C SER A 44 6.95 11.20 -13.59
N THR A 45 7.46 10.61 -12.52
CA THR A 45 8.60 11.13 -11.74
C THR A 45 9.97 10.58 -12.20
N ALA A 46 10.01 9.61 -13.11
CA ALA A 46 11.25 8.93 -13.53
C ALA A 46 11.68 9.19 -14.98
N GLY A 47 11.09 10.12 -15.70
CA GLY A 47 11.46 10.24 -17.10
C GLY A 47 10.98 11.49 -17.84
N GLN A 48 11.65 12.61 -17.65
CA GLN A 48 11.73 13.60 -18.71
C GLN A 48 13.12 13.48 -19.35
N GLN A 49 13.24 12.57 -20.32
CA GLN A 49 14.15 12.78 -21.46
C GLN A 49 13.89 11.75 -22.56
N SER A 50 13.69 12.30 -23.74
CA SER A 50 13.77 11.76 -25.12
C SER A 50 12.50 11.24 -25.76
N THR A 51 11.84 12.15 -26.47
CA THR A 51 11.53 12.22 -27.93
C THR A 51 10.97 11.01 -28.64
N ALA A 52 9.80 11.30 -29.20
CA ALA A 52 9.35 11.06 -30.58
C ALA A 52 8.61 9.77 -30.93
N LYS A 53 7.34 10.02 -31.29
CA LYS A 53 6.55 9.42 -32.38
C LYS A 53 6.38 7.90 -32.46
N GLN A 54 5.14 7.46 -32.21
CA GLN A 54 4.33 6.93 -33.32
C GLN A 54 2.85 6.81 -32.93
N GLN A 55 2.00 7.40 -33.78
CA GLN A 55 0.54 7.26 -33.81
C GLN A 55 0.17 5.91 -34.39
N SER A 56 -0.90 5.28 -33.84
CA SER A 56 -2.01 4.73 -34.66
C SER A 56 -3.09 4.13 -33.77
N THR A 57 -4.23 4.74 -33.78
CA THR A 57 -5.60 4.26 -34.02
C THR A 57 -5.95 2.82 -33.67
N ALA A 58 -6.92 2.68 -32.75
CA ALA A 58 -8.19 2.00 -33.06
C ALA A 58 -9.16 2.12 -31.87
N GLU A 59 -10.27 2.78 -32.16
CA GLU A 59 -11.52 2.77 -31.39
C GLU A 59 -12.11 1.36 -31.35
N ARG A 60 -12.74 0.99 -30.24
CA ARG A 60 -14.11 0.48 -30.23
C ARG A 60 -14.67 0.27 -28.82
N GLN A 61 -15.72 0.99 -28.63
CA GLN A 61 -16.83 0.92 -27.72
C GLN A 61 -17.25 -0.50 -27.28
N SER A 62 -17.62 -0.65 -26.00
CA SER A 62 -18.95 -1.16 -25.67
C SER A 62 -19.31 -0.78 -24.23
N ALA A 63 -20.45 -0.14 -24.13
CA ALA A 63 -21.15 0.19 -22.90
C ALA A 63 -21.82 -1.07 -22.34
N ALA A 64 -21.77 -1.26 -21.03
CA ALA A 64 -22.76 -2.05 -20.30
C ALA A 64 -22.82 -1.58 -18.85
N GLU A 65 -23.93 -0.94 -18.58
CA GLU A 65 -24.81 -1.01 -17.41
C GLU A 65 -24.25 -0.66 -16.02
N GLN A 66 -24.66 0.55 -15.65
CA GLN A 66 -24.74 1.06 -14.29
C GLN A 66 -25.73 0.23 -13.46
N GLN A 67 -25.27 -0.41 -12.42
CA GLN A 67 -26.14 -0.74 -11.28
C GLN A 67 -25.63 0.02 -10.06
N SER A 68 -26.46 0.97 -9.64
CA SER A 68 -26.35 1.72 -8.42
C SER A 68 -26.44 0.80 -7.22
N THR A 69 -25.35 0.69 -6.46
CA THR A 69 -25.40 0.17 -5.09
C THR A 69 -25.06 1.31 -4.14
N ALA A 70 -25.94 1.47 -3.15
CA ALA A 70 -25.87 2.48 -2.12
C ALA A 70 -24.49 2.59 -1.49
N GLU A 71 -23.91 3.79 -1.51
CA GLU A 71 -22.68 4.13 -0.83
C GLU A 71 -22.83 3.94 0.68
N GLN A 72 -22.16 2.93 1.22
CA GLN A 72 -21.86 2.88 2.63
C GLN A 72 -20.66 3.80 2.91
N PRO A 73 -20.70 4.65 3.94
CA PRO A 73 -19.58 5.52 4.26
C PRO A 73 -18.41 4.69 4.81
N GLY A 74 -17.37 4.45 4.00
CA GLY A 74 -16.22 3.77 4.56
C GLY A 74 -15.12 3.24 3.67
N CYS A 75 -15.19 3.31 2.35
CA CYS A 75 -14.01 3.00 1.53
C CYS A 75 -14.12 3.70 0.17
N ALA A 76 -13.31 4.73 -0.03
CA ALA A 76 -13.12 5.27 -1.38
C ALA A 76 -12.58 4.14 -2.26
N SER A 77 -13.26 3.87 -3.36
CA SER A 77 -12.82 2.88 -4.36
C SER A 77 -11.33 3.03 -4.64
N GLY A 78 -10.54 2.02 -4.31
CA GLY A 78 -9.09 2.02 -4.53
C GLY A 78 -8.22 2.37 -3.31
N SER A 79 -8.78 2.53 -2.10
CA SER A 79 -7.98 2.74 -0.88
C SER A 79 -7.55 1.42 -0.21
N ILE A 80 -6.51 1.50 0.62
CA ILE A 80 -6.02 0.39 1.45
C ILE A 80 -6.00 0.79 2.91
N GLU A 81 -6.06 -0.20 3.78
CA GLU A 81 -6.02 -0.02 5.22
C GLU A 81 -4.75 -0.62 5.82
N SER A 82 -4.21 0.08 6.82
CA SER A 82 -3.21 -0.47 7.73
C SER A 82 -3.64 -0.22 9.16
N VAL A 83 -3.31 -1.15 10.05
CA VAL A 83 -3.70 -1.05 11.45
C VAL A 83 -2.47 -1.18 12.33
N ILE A 84 -2.29 -0.24 13.26
CA ILE A 84 -1.29 -0.31 14.32
C ILE A 84 -1.93 -0.82 15.58
N ILE A 85 -1.43 -1.92 16.07
CA ILE A 85 -1.93 -2.61 17.26
C ILE A 85 -0.86 -2.47 18.34
N PRO A 86 -1.07 -1.62 19.37
CA PRO A 86 -0.21 -1.56 20.53
C PRO A 86 -0.45 -2.76 21.45
N ASP A 87 0.62 -3.36 21.92
CA ASP A 87 0.57 -4.42 22.94
C ASP A 87 1.80 -4.27 23.86
N ASN A 88 1.61 -3.67 25.01
CA ASN A 88 2.68 -3.33 25.98
C ASN A 88 3.84 -2.58 25.30
N GLU A 89 5.00 -3.21 25.17
CA GLU A 89 6.19 -2.65 24.51
C GLU A 89 6.21 -2.89 22.99
N ARG A 90 5.20 -3.60 22.44
CA ARG A 90 5.13 -3.93 21.02
C ARG A 90 4.18 -3.00 20.30
N LYS A 91 4.59 -2.57 19.11
CA LYS A 91 3.72 -1.92 18.13
C LYS A 91 3.76 -2.71 16.85
N THR A 92 2.71 -3.47 16.60
CA THR A 92 2.59 -4.32 15.42
C THR A 92 1.80 -3.59 14.35
N ILE A 93 2.36 -3.47 13.16
CA ILE A 93 1.63 -2.98 12.00
C ILE A 93 1.04 -4.15 11.20
N CYS A 94 -0.27 -4.09 10.96
CA CYS A 94 -0.96 -4.97 10.02
C CYS A 94 -1.03 -4.26 8.67
N VAL A 95 -0.43 -4.83 7.63
CA VAL A 95 -0.27 -4.21 6.31
C VAL A 95 -1.02 -4.96 5.24
N SER A 96 -1.45 -4.20 4.22
CA SER A 96 -2.13 -4.68 3.04
C SER A 96 -1.13 -5.02 1.93
N SER A 97 -1.45 -6.02 1.11
CA SER A 97 -0.67 -6.44 -0.06
C SER A 97 -1.36 -6.15 -1.40
N GLN A 98 -2.67 -5.90 -1.37
CA GLN A 98 -3.49 -5.63 -2.56
C GLN A 98 -4.54 -4.58 -2.25
N VAL A 99 -5.11 -3.99 -3.30
CA VAL A 99 -6.36 -3.23 -3.23
C VAL A 99 -7.49 -4.22 -3.49
N GLY A 100 -8.26 -4.54 -2.44
CA GLY A 100 -9.21 -5.64 -2.49
C GLY A 100 -8.55 -7.03 -2.46
N CYS A 101 -9.29 -8.08 -2.80
CA CYS A 101 -8.78 -9.45 -2.79
C CYS A 101 -9.56 -10.35 -3.73
N LYS A 102 -8.85 -11.18 -4.53
CA LYS A 102 -9.47 -12.16 -5.45
C LYS A 102 -10.08 -13.36 -4.74
N MET A 103 -9.62 -13.69 -3.54
CA MET A 103 -9.95 -14.93 -2.84
C MET A 103 -11.41 -14.99 -2.40
N ALA A 104 -12.09 -13.84 -2.33
CA ALA A 104 -13.54 -13.73 -2.07
C ALA A 104 -14.03 -14.60 -0.89
N CYS A 105 -13.22 -14.74 0.16
CA CYS A 105 -13.60 -15.46 1.38
C CYS A 105 -14.92 -14.92 1.93
N THR A 106 -15.87 -15.80 2.21
CA THR A 106 -17.26 -15.44 2.56
C THR A 106 -17.39 -14.58 3.82
N PHE A 107 -16.46 -14.70 4.75
CA PHE A 107 -16.40 -13.95 6.02
C PHE A 107 -15.58 -12.66 5.94
N CYS A 108 -14.88 -12.40 4.81
CA CYS A 108 -13.92 -11.30 4.69
C CYS A 108 -14.53 -10.11 3.95
N MET A 109 -14.54 -8.93 4.61
CA MET A 109 -15.05 -7.70 3.98
C MET A 109 -14.21 -7.28 2.77
N THR A 110 -12.88 -7.48 2.81
CA THR A 110 -12.01 -7.20 1.67
C THR A 110 -12.38 -8.06 0.45
N GLY A 111 -12.74 -9.33 0.67
CA GLY A 111 -13.18 -10.21 -0.41
C GLY A 111 -14.48 -9.75 -1.09
N ARG A 112 -15.37 -9.04 -0.34
CA ARG A 112 -16.61 -8.48 -0.88
C ARG A 112 -16.39 -7.21 -1.72
N GLN A 113 -15.28 -6.52 -1.52
CA GLN A 113 -14.92 -5.31 -2.27
C GLN A 113 -14.42 -5.63 -3.68
N GLY A 114 -14.12 -6.91 -3.98
CA GLY A 114 -13.50 -7.34 -5.21
C GLY A 114 -11.99 -7.05 -5.25
N PHE A 115 -11.37 -7.33 -6.37
CA PHE A 115 -9.94 -7.14 -6.60
C PHE A 115 -9.71 -5.96 -7.56
N HIS A 116 -8.90 -5.00 -7.14
CA HIS A 116 -8.59 -3.81 -7.93
C HIS A 116 -7.12 -3.73 -8.36
N GLY A 117 -6.22 -4.50 -7.73
CA GLY A 117 -4.82 -4.57 -8.13
C GLY A 117 -3.85 -4.96 -7.03
N ASN A 118 -2.65 -5.36 -7.44
CA ASN A 118 -1.53 -5.63 -6.56
C ASN A 118 -0.86 -4.31 -6.14
N LEU A 119 -0.48 -4.21 -4.87
CA LEU A 119 0.32 -3.09 -4.41
C LEU A 119 1.75 -3.21 -4.91
N SER A 120 2.34 -2.10 -5.31
CA SER A 120 3.77 -2.00 -5.60
C SER A 120 4.61 -2.12 -4.33
N VAL A 121 5.90 -2.39 -4.48
CA VAL A 121 6.86 -2.36 -3.37
C VAL A 121 6.80 -1.03 -2.63
N ALA A 122 6.72 0.09 -3.38
CA ALA A 122 6.65 1.42 -2.81
C ALA A 122 5.38 1.61 -1.96
N SER A 123 4.20 1.18 -2.44
CA SER A 123 2.95 1.26 -1.69
C SER A 123 2.93 0.34 -0.46
N ILE A 124 3.56 -0.84 -0.53
CA ILE A 124 3.72 -1.70 0.65
C ILE A 124 4.59 -1.00 1.69
N LEU A 125 5.76 -0.45 1.30
CA LEU A 125 6.67 0.24 2.21
C LEU A 125 6.11 1.56 2.72
N SER A 126 5.27 2.25 1.94
CA SER A 126 4.60 3.49 2.35
C SER A 126 3.80 3.29 3.64
N GLN A 127 3.18 2.13 3.82
CA GLN A 127 2.39 1.84 5.02
C GLN A 127 3.26 1.86 6.30
N PHE A 128 4.56 1.55 6.19
CA PHE A 128 5.49 1.62 7.31
C PHE A 128 6.03 3.04 7.56
N ILE A 129 6.14 3.84 6.51
CA ILE A 129 6.79 5.15 6.56
C ILE A 129 5.79 6.27 6.89
N ALA A 130 4.56 6.15 6.36
CA ALA A 130 3.54 7.19 6.43
C ALA A 130 2.77 7.21 7.76
N VAL A 131 2.95 6.22 8.61
CA VAL A 131 2.33 6.19 9.95
C VAL A 131 3.15 7.02 10.94
N GLU A 132 2.47 7.67 11.88
CA GLU A 132 3.12 8.51 12.90
C GLU A 132 4.08 7.69 13.79
N GLU A 133 3.73 6.42 14.04
CA GLU A 133 4.50 5.47 14.85
C GLU A 133 5.64 4.78 14.10
N SER A 134 5.99 5.23 12.90
CA SER A 134 6.98 4.58 12.01
C SER A 134 8.27 4.15 12.73
N GLN A 135 8.79 5.00 13.62
CA GLN A 135 10.03 4.74 14.37
C GLN A 135 9.84 3.81 15.58
N GLU A 136 8.60 3.57 15.97
CA GLU A 136 8.26 2.78 17.16
C GLU A 136 7.76 1.38 16.79
N LEU A 137 7.60 1.10 15.50
CA LEU A 137 7.13 -0.20 15.01
C LEU A 137 8.12 -1.30 15.37
N THR A 138 7.62 -2.37 15.96
CA THR A 138 8.44 -3.51 16.38
C THR A 138 8.22 -4.75 15.54
N ASN A 139 7.01 -4.95 15.01
CA ASN A 139 6.59 -6.12 14.28
C ASN A 139 5.69 -5.75 13.09
N ALA A 140 5.65 -6.61 12.09
CA ALA A 140 4.72 -6.50 10.97
C ALA A 140 3.99 -7.82 10.71
N VAL A 141 2.71 -7.70 10.35
CA VAL A 141 1.92 -8.85 9.91
C VAL A 141 1.26 -8.52 8.57
N PHE A 142 1.45 -9.36 7.57
CA PHE A 142 0.76 -9.28 6.28
C PHE A 142 -0.60 -10.00 6.40
N MET A 143 -1.52 -9.34 7.10
CA MET A 143 -2.88 -9.83 7.40
C MET A 143 -3.95 -8.77 7.10
N GLY A 144 -3.59 -7.72 6.36
CA GLY A 144 -4.50 -6.67 5.91
C GLY A 144 -5.28 -7.08 4.67
N MET A 145 -5.45 -6.14 3.74
CA MET A 145 -6.17 -6.39 2.50
C MET A 145 -5.29 -7.16 1.51
N GLY A 146 -5.89 -8.15 0.84
CA GLY A 146 -5.24 -8.95 -0.19
C GLY A 146 -4.69 -10.30 0.29
N GLU A 147 -4.29 -11.11 -0.68
CA GLU A 147 -3.57 -12.36 -0.48
C GLU A 147 -2.08 -12.14 -0.81
N PRO A 148 -1.17 -12.23 0.18
CA PRO A 148 0.24 -11.96 -0.06
C PRO A 148 0.89 -12.85 -1.12
N LEU A 149 0.50 -14.13 -1.22
CA LEU A 149 1.06 -15.03 -2.23
C LEU A 149 0.60 -14.71 -3.66
N ASP A 150 -0.53 -14.03 -3.82
CA ASP A 150 -0.98 -13.53 -5.14
C ASP A 150 -0.20 -12.27 -5.58
N ASN A 151 0.52 -11.63 -4.66
CA ASN A 151 1.44 -10.51 -4.90
C ASN A 151 2.86 -10.81 -4.41
N LEU A 152 3.30 -12.07 -4.51
CA LEU A 152 4.49 -12.58 -3.85
C LEU A 152 5.76 -11.79 -4.19
N GLU A 153 5.96 -11.43 -5.46
CA GLU A 153 7.17 -10.72 -5.89
C GLU A 153 7.34 -9.38 -5.16
N ASN A 154 6.29 -8.54 -5.14
CA ASN A 154 6.35 -7.25 -4.47
C ASN A 154 6.44 -7.39 -2.94
N VAL A 155 5.73 -8.35 -2.36
CA VAL A 155 5.79 -8.64 -0.92
C VAL A 155 7.19 -9.07 -0.52
N MET A 156 7.83 -9.99 -1.25
CA MET A 156 9.19 -10.44 -0.95
C MET A 156 10.23 -9.34 -1.12
N ARG A 157 10.07 -8.49 -2.13
CA ARG A 157 10.93 -7.31 -2.31
C ARG A 157 10.77 -6.30 -1.16
N ALA A 158 9.54 -6.05 -0.71
CA ALA A 158 9.30 -5.19 0.44
C ALA A 158 9.93 -5.78 1.72
N ILE A 159 9.77 -7.09 1.96
CA ILE A 159 10.40 -7.79 3.08
C ILE A 159 11.93 -7.69 3.00
N ALA A 160 12.51 -7.81 1.80
CA ALA A 160 13.96 -7.65 1.61
C ALA A 160 14.44 -6.25 2.03
N VAL A 161 13.69 -5.18 1.72
CA VAL A 161 14.00 -3.82 2.19
C VAL A 161 13.84 -3.69 3.70
N LEU A 162 12.77 -4.26 4.28
CA LEU A 162 12.55 -4.22 5.72
C LEU A 162 13.66 -4.93 6.51
N THR A 163 14.29 -5.97 5.93
CA THR A 163 15.32 -6.77 6.60
C THR A 163 16.75 -6.37 6.25
N ALA A 164 16.95 -5.55 5.20
CA ALA A 164 18.26 -5.10 4.77
C ALA A 164 18.89 -4.11 5.77
N ASP A 165 20.22 -4.20 5.96
CA ASP A 165 20.98 -3.29 6.84
C ASP A 165 20.88 -1.82 6.42
N TRP A 166 20.76 -1.57 5.11
CA TRP A 166 20.55 -0.23 4.55
C TRP A 166 19.09 0.23 4.57
N GLY A 167 18.15 -0.65 4.93
CA GLY A 167 16.71 -0.38 5.04
C GLY A 167 16.29 -0.18 6.49
N PHE A 168 15.32 -0.99 6.95
CA PHE A 168 14.85 -0.94 8.33
C PHE A 168 15.67 -1.80 9.30
N ALA A 169 16.55 -2.64 8.79
CA ALA A 169 17.40 -3.57 9.55
C ALA A 169 16.63 -4.48 10.52
N TRP A 170 15.42 -4.85 10.18
CA TRP A 170 14.58 -5.70 11.02
C TRP A 170 15.02 -7.16 10.93
N SER A 171 14.96 -7.87 12.05
CA SER A 171 15.06 -9.33 12.02
C SER A 171 13.86 -9.93 11.29
N PRO A 172 14.04 -10.93 10.40
CA PRO A 172 12.93 -11.63 9.75
C PRO A 172 11.90 -12.20 10.73
N LYS A 173 12.29 -12.51 11.97
CA LYS A 173 11.40 -12.98 13.04
C LYS A 173 10.35 -11.97 13.48
N ARG A 174 10.50 -10.70 13.10
CA ARG A 174 9.54 -9.62 13.37
C ARG A 174 8.44 -9.53 12.32
N ILE A 175 8.54 -10.30 11.24
CA ILE A 175 7.61 -10.25 10.12
C ILE A 175 6.86 -11.57 10.03
N THR A 176 5.53 -11.48 10.04
CA THR A 176 4.64 -12.63 9.84
C THR A 176 3.88 -12.45 8.54
N LEU A 177 3.92 -13.47 7.70
CA LEU A 177 3.13 -13.54 6.48
C LEU A 177 2.04 -14.59 6.66
N SER A 178 0.79 -14.19 6.48
CA SER A 178 -0.37 -15.07 6.52
C SER A 178 -0.93 -15.25 5.12
N THR A 179 -1.34 -16.47 4.82
CA THR A 179 -1.89 -16.84 3.50
C THR A 179 -2.95 -17.92 3.67
N ILE A 180 -3.83 -18.00 2.70
CA ILE A 180 -4.80 -19.10 2.63
C ILE A 180 -4.22 -20.38 1.99
N GLY A 181 -3.01 -20.29 1.41
CA GLY A 181 -2.30 -21.42 0.79
C GLY A 181 -2.47 -21.51 -0.71
#